data_f4e4c61e74d85f02a94ecb1c38e66a76
#
_entry.id   f4e4c61e74d85f02a94ecb1c38e66a76
#
_cell.length_a   1.000
_cell.length_b   1.000
_cell.length_c   1.000
_cell.angle_alpha   90.00
_cell.angle_beta   90.00
_cell.angle_gamma   90.00
#
_symmetry.space_group_name_H-M   'P 1'
#
loop_
_entity.id
_entity.type
_entity.pdbx_description
1 polymer ?
#
loop_
_entity_poly.entity_id
_entity_poly.type
_entity_poly.pdbx_seq_one_letter_code
_entity_poly.pdbx_strand_id
1 'polypeptide(L)'
;MDVVAEPRYTDLSTPTIVSTHASPGPRFVKDNLMPLRSSLVRAVLLSACAATAFGQQPAGQPENTVPLVQPGAPGQPTKTLTKSVAGTGQQGPTDADVKFMQGMIMHHSQAVEMVALMQGRTDNPQILQLGERISFSQASEIKFMKLWLGYRDKPISDMADMPGMDMPGMKMDTPMMPGMLSPKQMEALRNAKGPEFDHLFLTGMIQHHTGALTMLNDLFATPSAAQDAQLFDFTADIGVTQQGEIDTMKSMLAKEK
;
A
#
# COMPACT_ATOMS: atom_id res chain seq x y z
N MET A 1 -65.91 -11.75 -29.27
CA MET A 1 -66.34 -10.86 -28.18
C MET A 1 -66.00 -11.58 -26.89
N ASP A 2 -64.76 -11.42 -26.45
CA ASP A 2 -64.33 -11.92 -25.13
C ASP A 2 -63.53 -10.82 -24.48
N VAL A 3 -64.04 -10.34 -23.37
CA VAL A 3 -63.54 -9.21 -22.57
C VAL A 3 -62.50 -9.76 -21.68
N VAL A 4 -61.22 -9.32 -21.87
CA VAL A 4 -60.12 -9.63 -20.96
C VAL A 4 -60.16 -8.62 -19.82
N ALA A 5 -60.32 -9.13 -18.60
CA ALA A 5 -60.35 -8.37 -17.36
C ALA A 5 -58.91 -8.02 -16.90
N GLU A 6 -58.65 -6.75 -16.61
CA GLU A 6 -57.43 -6.26 -15.96
C GLU A 6 -57.42 -6.61 -14.45
N PRO A 7 -56.27 -6.98 -13.86
CA PRO A 7 -56.18 -7.14 -12.41
C PRO A 7 -55.95 -5.78 -11.72
N ARG A 8 -56.75 -5.53 -10.71
CA ARG A 8 -56.72 -4.34 -9.83
C ARG A 8 -55.46 -4.37 -8.93
N TYR A 9 -54.78 -3.27 -8.93
CA TYR A 9 -53.67 -2.95 -8.02
C TYR A 9 -54.24 -2.73 -6.61
N THR A 10 -53.90 -3.58 -5.65
CA THR A 10 -54.21 -3.42 -4.22
C THR A 10 -53.11 -2.64 -3.54
N ASP A 11 -53.49 -1.51 -3.00
CA ASP A 11 -52.85 -0.62 -2.07
C ASP A 11 -52.23 -1.37 -0.89
N LEU A 12 -50.94 -1.24 -0.66
CA LEU A 12 -50.26 -1.74 0.52
C LEU A 12 -49.63 -0.58 1.31
N SER A 13 -50.35 -0.20 2.32
CA SER A 13 -50.04 0.39 3.60
C SER A 13 -48.57 0.73 3.90
N THR A 14 -48.37 1.98 4.23
CA THR A 14 -47.18 2.60 4.86
C THR A 14 -46.69 1.84 6.08
N PRO A 15 -45.36 1.58 6.23
CA PRO A 15 -44.79 1.13 7.49
C PRO A 15 -44.56 2.30 8.43
N THR A 16 -45.06 2.16 9.63
CA THR A 16 -44.89 2.98 10.83
C THR A 16 -43.42 3.17 11.18
N ILE A 17 -42.97 4.43 11.30
CA ILE A 17 -41.65 4.80 11.82
C ILE A 17 -41.63 4.55 13.33
N VAL A 18 -40.89 3.54 13.76
CA VAL A 18 -40.56 3.34 15.17
C VAL A 18 -39.34 4.20 15.49
N SER A 19 -39.59 5.22 16.31
CA SER A 19 -38.60 6.08 16.92
C SER A 19 -37.77 5.28 17.93
N THR A 20 -36.49 5.04 17.66
CA THR A 20 -35.56 4.49 18.64
C THR A 20 -34.61 5.55 19.16
N HIS A 21 -34.61 5.65 20.46
CA HIS A 21 -33.84 6.43 21.42
C HIS A 21 -32.46 6.91 20.96
N ALA A 22 -32.25 8.23 21.12
CA ALA A 22 -30.96 8.88 21.08
C ALA A 22 -30.15 8.52 22.32
N SER A 23 -28.94 7.99 22.10
CA SER A 23 -27.91 7.88 23.16
C SER A 23 -27.27 9.24 23.41
N PRO A 24 -27.03 9.61 24.68
CA PRO A 24 -26.37 10.89 25.00
C PRO A 24 -24.89 10.85 24.70
N GLY A 25 -24.40 11.83 23.93
CA GLY A 25 -23.00 12.08 23.67
C GLY A 25 -22.18 12.48 24.92
N PRO A 26 -20.86 12.40 24.86
CA PRO A 26 -19.98 12.70 25.98
C PRO A 26 -20.04 14.17 26.35
N ARG A 27 -20.29 14.44 27.66
CA ARG A 27 -20.28 15.79 28.22
C ARG A 27 -18.84 16.30 28.29
N PHE A 28 -18.59 17.41 27.63
CA PHE A 28 -17.43 18.24 27.90
C PHE A 28 -17.53 18.83 29.31
N VAL A 29 -16.57 18.51 30.14
CA VAL A 29 -16.35 19.20 31.42
C VAL A 29 -15.53 20.44 31.12
N LYS A 30 -16.16 21.61 31.32
CA LYS A 30 -15.52 22.91 31.31
C LYS A 30 -14.93 23.22 32.68
N ASP A 31 -13.77 23.83 32.60
CA ASP A 31 -13.25 24.81 33.53
C ASP A 31 -12.87 24.42 34.95
N ASN A 32 -11.58 24.48 35.21
CA ASN A 32 -11.08 25.12 36.42
C ASN A 32 -9.81 25.92 36.11
N LEU A 33 -10.02 27.19 35.83
CA LEU A 33 -8.99 28.23 35.97
C LEU A 33 -8.70 28.44 37.46
N MET A 34 -7.47 28.23 37.89
CA MET A 34 -7.00 28.73 39.18
C MET A 34 -5.98 29.85 38.95
N PRO A 35 -6.06 30.93 39.78
CA PRO A 35 -5.36 32.18 39.50
C PRO A 35 -3.90 32.16 39.97
N LEU A 36 -3.10 32.95 39.23
CA LEU A 36 -1.75 33.36 39.62
C LEU A 36 -1.72 33.96 41.02
N ARG A 37 -0.86 33.48 41.87
CA ARG A 37 -0.36 34.26 43.02
C ARG A 37 1.12 34.56 42.86
N SER A 38 1.35 35.84 42.66
CA SER A 38 2.64 36.52 42.77
C SER A 38 3.20 36.34 44.18
N SER A 39 4.47 36.00 44.28
CA SER A 39 5.27 36.34 45.46
C SER A 39 6.72 36.62 45.05
N LEU A 40 7.02 37.88 45.04
CA LEU A 40 8.37 38.46 45.08
C LEU A 40 9.02 38.11 46.42
N VAL A 41 10.19 37.53 46.43
CA VAL A 41 11.19 37.77 47.49
C VAL A 41 12.57 37.83 46.88
N ARG A 42 13.22 38.95 47.16
CA ARG A 42 14.61 39.30 46.89
C ARG A 42 15.56 38.45 47.69
N ALA A 43 16.69 38.07 47.12
CA ALA A 43 17.97 38.14 47.87
C ALA A 43 19.15 38.13 46.87
N VAL A 44 19.89 39.20 46.95
CA VAL A 44 21.24 39.43 46.37
C VAL A 44 22.26 38.69 47.22
N LEU A 45 23.17 37.96 46.60
CA LEU A 45 24.51 37.75 47.14
C LEU A 45 25.49 37.45 45.98
N LEU A 46 26.33 38.45 45.72
CA LEU A 46 27.54 38.25 44.91
C LEU A 46 28.55 37.42 45.70
N SER A 47 29.10 36.40 45.06
CA SER A 47 30.42 35.87 45.43
C SER A 47 31.15 35.48 44.16
N ALA A 48 32.14 36.26 43.85
CA ALA A 48 33.12 35.96 42.80
C ALA A 48 34.06 34.89 43.31
N CYS A 49 34.09 33.71 42.64
CA CYS A 49 35.21 32.79 42.72
C CYS A 49 35.66 32.49 41.30
N ALA A 50 36.81 33.07 40.97
CA ALA A 50 37.55 32.66 39.77
C ALA A 50 38.12 31.28 40.01
N ALA A 51 37.58 30.28 39.31
CA ALA A 51 38.15 28.95 39.21
C ALA A 51 38.63 28.74 37.76
N THR A 52 39.91 28.57 37.62
CA THR A 52 40.62 28.18 36.41
C THR A 52 40.02 26.89 35.86
N ALA A 53 39.32 27.00 34.74
CA ALA A 53 38.81 25.84 33.99
C ALA A 53 39.99 25.16 33.29
N PHE A 54 40.54 24.11 33.87
CA PHE A 54 41.24 23.10 33.10
C PHE A 54 40.22 22.41 32.20
N GLY A 55 40.40 22.63 30.89
CA GLY A 55 39.59 21.94 29.88
C GLY A 55 39.79 20.42 29.98
N GLN A 56 38.85 19.72 30.60
CA GLN A 56 38.69 18.31 30.38
C GLN A 56 38.00 18.12 29.04
N GLN A 57 38.76 17.74 28.04
CA GLN A 57 38.26 17.20 26.82
C GLN A 57 37.43 15.97 27.19
N PRO A 58 36.15 15.89 26.76
CA PRO A 58 35.35 14.70 27.06
C PRO A 58 36.05 13.49 26.45
N ALA A 59 36.39 12.52 27.30
CA ALA A 59 36.86 11.21 26.88
C ALA A 59 35.91 10.68 25.82
N GLY A 60 36.48 10.32 24.65
CA GLY A 60 35.70 9.81 23.53
C GLY A 60 34.75 8.72 24.00
N GLN A 61 33.48 8.86 23.70
CA GLN A 61 32.51 7.79 23.90
C GLN A 61 33.04 6.54 23.20
N PRO A 62 32.99 5.36 23.82
CA PRO A 62 33.37 4.13 23.16
C PRO A 62 32.54 4.00 21.88
N GLU A 63 33.22 3.89 20.74
CA GLU A 63 32.57 3.64 19.48
C GLU A 63 31.69 2.40 19.63
N ASN A 64 30.39 2.59 19.40
CA ASN A 64 29.44 1.50 19.41
C ASN A 64 29.80 0.55 18.25
N THR A 65 30.50 -0.54 18.59
CA THR A 65 30.98 -1.54 17.63
C THR A 65 29.93 -2.55 17.19
N VAL A 66 28.66 -2.35 17.60
CA VAL A 66 27.58 -3.21 17.17
C VAL A 66 27.44 -3.09 15.65
N PRO A 67 27.57 -4.20 14.89
CA PRO A 67 27.41 -4.16 13.46
C PRO A 67 25.97 -3.77 13.10
N LEU A 68 25.83 -2.75 12.28
CA LEU A 68 24.54 -2.39 11.73
C LEU A 68 24.22 -3.34 10.60
N VAL A 69 23.05 -3.97 10.67
CA VAL A 69 22.61 -4.94 9.67
C VAL A 69 21.32 -4.49 9.03
N GLN A 70 21.24 -4.63 7.72
CA GLN A 70 20.00 -4.46 6.96
C GLN A 70 19.32 -5.82 6.85
N PRO A 71 18.10 -6.01 7.39
CA PRO A 71 17.35 -7.24 7.17
C PRO A 71 17.11 -7.47 5.68
N GLY A 72 17.23 -8.70 5.24
CA GLY A 72 16.84 -9.09 3.87
C GLY A 72 15.32 -9.16 3.74
N ALA A 73 14.81 -9.08 2.51
CA ALA A 73 13.43 -9.42 2.21
C ALA A 73 13.12 -10.87 2.63
N PRO A 74 11.85 -11.26 2.80
CA PRO A 74 11.50 -12.64 3.11
C PRO A 74 12.21 -13.64 2.19
N GLY A 75 13.01 -14.54 2.78
CA GLY A 75 13.83 -15.51 2.05
C GLY A 75 15.20 -15.01 1.56
N GLN A 76 15.56 -13.75 1.82
CA GLN A 76 16.86 -13.18 1.49
C GLN A 76 17.78 -13.06 2.71
N PRO A 77 19.10 -13.21 2.56
CA PRO A 77 20.03 -13.08 3.66
C PRO A 77 20.16 -11.63 4.14
N THR A 78 20.32 -11.44 5.44
CA THR A 78 20.66 -10.16 6.06
C THR A 78 22.02 -9.65 5.56
N LYS A 79 22.14 -8.35 5.27
CA LYS A 79 23.38 -7.69 4.85
C LYS A 79 23.94 -6.87 5.99
N THR A 80 25.24 -6.98 6.23
CA THR A 80 25.97 -6.07 7.14
C THR A 80 26.29 -4.78 6.41
N LEU A 81 25.89 -3.64 6.99
CA LEU A 81 26.17 -2.31 6.45
C LEU A 81 27.48 -1.77 7.02
N THR A 82 28.27 -1.11 6.17
CA THR A 82 29.43 -0.34 6.62
C THR A 82 28.95 0.97 7.25
N LYS A 83 29.78 1.54 8.14
CA LYS A 83 29.46 2.79 8.85
C LYS A 83 29.12 3.97 7.90
N SER A 84 29.68 3.97 6.68
CA SER A 84 29.42 4.97 5.65
C SER A 84 28.05 4.83 4.97
N VAL A 85 27.46 3.63 5.03
CA VAL A 85 26.12 3.33 4.47
C VAL A 85 25.04 3.51 5.54
N ALA A 86 25.42 3.34 6.80
CA ALA A 86 24.57 3.55 7.96
C ALA A 86 24.46 5.05 8.33
N GLY A 87 24.22 5.91 7.37
CA GLY A 87 24.20 7.36 7.56
C GLY A 87 23.47 7.81 8.82
N THR A 88 24.02 8.78 9.51
CA THR A 88 23.54 9.36 10.79
C THR A 88 22.34 10.29 10.65
N GLY A 89 21.61 10.21 9.55
CA GLY A 89 20.37 10.94 9.29
C GLY A 89 19.36 10.06 8.60
N GLN A 90 18.12 10.27 8.90
CA GLN A 90 17.01 9.70 8.14
C GLN A 90 17.15 10.23 6.71
N GLN A 91 17.83 9.47 5.86
CA GLN A 91 17.94 9.85 4.44
C GLN A 91 16.52 9.81 3.87
N GLY A 92 16.17 10.86 3.15
CA GLY A 92 14.91 10.87 2.40
C GLY A 92 14.88 9.70 1.41
N PRO A 93 13.72 9.43 0.80
CA PRO A 93 13.59 8.33 -0.14
C PRO A 93 14.56 8.48 -1.31
N THR A 94 15.16 7.39 -1.71
CA THR A 94 15.99 7.34 -2.92
C THR A 94 15.15 7.46 -4.18
N ASP A 95 15.75 7.79 -5.31
CA ASP A 95 15.04 7.76 -6.60
C ASP A 95 14.53 6.36 -6.94
N ALA A 96 15.21 5.31 -6.47
CA ALA A 96 14.76 3.93 -6.63
C ALA A 96 13.47 3.66 -5.83
N ASP A 97 13.38 4.17 -4.59
CA ASP A 97 12.17 4.06 -3.77
C ASP A 97 10.98 4.77 -4.43
N VAL A 98 11.21 5.98 -4.93
CA VAL A 98 10.18 6.76 -5.63
C VAL A 98 9.70 6.06 -6.88
N LYS A 99 10.61 5.59 -7.73
CA LYS A 99 10.29 4.84 -8.96
C LYS A 99 9.55 3.54 -8.66
N PHE A 100 9.95 2.83 -7.60
CA PHE A 100 9.25 1.63 -7.15
C PHE A 100 7.80 1.94 -6.77
N MET A 101 7.56 2.97 -5.94
CA MET A 101 6.21 3.35 -5.51
C MET A 101 5.33 3.79 -6.70
N GLN A 102 5.88 4.58 -7.61
CA GLN A 102 5.18 5.03 -8.83
C GLN A 102 4.85 3.84 -9.74
N GLY A 103 5.82 2.99 -10.01
CA GLY A 103 5.64 1.79 -10.83
C GLY A 103 4.63 0.82 -10.22
N MET A 104 4.68 0.60 -8.91
CA MET A 104 3.78 -0.31 -8.23
C MET A 104 2.33 0.21 -8.18
N ILE A 105 2.11 1.53 -8.14
CA ILE A 105 0.77 2.12 -8.31
C ILE A 105 0.17 1.71 -9.66
N MET A 106 0.94 1.82 -10.74
CA MET A 106 0.48 1.45 -12.08
C MET A 106 0.27 -0.07 -12.20
N HIS A 107 1.21 -0.84 -11.65
CA HIS A 107 1.12 -2.29 -11.61
C HIS A 107 -0.17 -2.75 -10.92
N HIS A 108 -0.44 -2.30 -9.71
CA HIS A 108 -1.64 -2.62 -8.94
C HIS A 108 -2.95 -2.15 -9.62
N SER A 109 -2.90 -1.02 -10.34
CA SER A 109 -4.06 -0.54 -11.08
C SER A 109 -4.51 -1.53 -12.15
N GLN A 110 -3.59 -2.27 -12.77
CA GLN A 110 -3.97 -3.33 -13.72
C GLN A 110 -4.68 -4.50 -13.03
N ALA A 111 -4.25 -4.91 -11.82
CA ALA A 111 -4.93 -5.97 -11.10
C ALA A 111 -6.37 -5.57 -10.72
N VAL A 112 -6.56 -4.31 -10.28
CA VAL A 112 -7.91 -3.78 -10.00
C VAL A 112 -8.77 -3.78 -11.29
N GLU A 113 -8.20 -3.43 -12.45
CA GLU A 113 -8.88 -3.53 -13.74
C GLU A 113 -9.24 -4.99 -14.07
N MET A 114 -8.33 -5.93 -13.87
CA MET A 114 -8.59 -7.36 -14.10
C MET A 114 -9.76 -7.87 -13.24
N VAL A 115 -9.81 -7.46 -11.97
CA VAL A 115 -10.93 -7.81 -11.07
C VAL A 115 -12.24 -7.18 -11.54
N ALA A 116 -12.22 -5.92 -12.00
CA ALA A 116 -13.42 -5.26 -12.52
C ALA A 116 -14.02 -5.99 -13.74
N LEU A 117 -13.22 -6.72 -14.51
CA LEU A 117 -13.70 -7.53 -15.62
C LEU A 117 -14.51 -8.75 -15.19
N MET A 118 -14.49 -9.17 -13.93
CA MET A 118 -15.23 -10.34 -13.43
C MET A 118 -16.74 -10.18 -13.60
N GLN A 119 -17.25 -8.94 -13.50
CA GLN A 119 -18.67 -8.67 -13.58
C GLN A 119 -19.27 -9.18 -14.90
N GLY A 120 -20.22 -10.11 -14.80
CA GLY A 120 -20.88 -10.72 -15.94
C GLY A 120 -20.01 -11.64 -16.82
N ARG A 121 -18.82 -12.02 -16.31
CA ARG A 121 -17.92 -12.97 -16.98
C ARG A 121 -17.70 -14.26 -16.22
N THR A 122 -17.86 -14.27 -14.91
CA THR A 122 -17.80 -15.47 -14.07
C THR A 122 -18.91 -15.46 -13.03
N ASP A 123 -19.44 -16.64 -12.73
CA ASP A 123 -20.34 -16.90 -11.60
C ASP A 123 -19.66 -17.82 -10.57
N ASN A 124 -18.37 -18.11 -10.73
CA ASN A 124 -17.61 -18.96 -9.84
C ASN A 124 -17.38 -18.22 -8.49
N PRO A 125 -17.99 -18.68 -7.38
CA PRO A 125 -17.94 -17.97 -6.11
C PRO A 125 -16.52 -17.90 -5.53
N GLN A 126 -15.65 -18.87 -5.83
CA GLN A 126 -14.26 -18.85 -5.35
C GLN A 126 -13.44 -17.78 -6.07
N ILE A 127 -13.64 -17.62 -7.38
CA ILE A 127 -13.01 -16.58 -8.20
C ILE A 127 -13.49 -15.19 -7.77
N LEU A 128 -14.81 -15.02 -7.60
CA LEU A 128 -15.40 -13.76 -7.14
C LEU A 128 -14.84 -13.34 -5.77
N GLN A 129 -14.80 -14.27 -4.80
CA GLN A 129 -14.27 -14.01 -3.46
C GLN A 129 -12.77 -13.67 -3.49
N LEU A 130 -11.99 -14.36 -4.31
CA LEU A 130 -10.57 -14.06 -4.49
C LEU A 130 -10.38 -12.66 -5.06
N GLY A 131 -11.09 -12.32 -6.13
CA GLY A 131 -11.03 -11.02 -6.78
C GLY A 131 -11.42 -9.87 -5.85
N GLU A 132 -12.46 -10.05 -5.03
CA GLU A 132 -12.87 -9.05 -4.04
C GLU A 132 -11.74 -8.77 -3.04
N ARG A 133 -11.06 -9.80 -2.51
CA ARG A 133 -9.92 -9.64 -1.61
C ARG A 133 -8.75 -8.92 -2.29
N ILE A 134 -8.38 -9.34 -3.50
CA ILE A 134 -7.30 -8.72 -4.28
C ILE A 134 -7.62 -7.25 -4.56
N SER A 135 -8.85 -6.94 -4.99
CA SER A 135 -9.24 -5.56 -5.26
C SER A 135 -9.18 -4.67 -4.02
N PHE A 136 -9.64 -5.17 -2.87
CA PHE A 136 -9.60 -4.44 -1.61
C PHE A 136 -8.17 -4.18 -1.13
N SER A 137 -7.31 -5.20 -1.15
CA SER A 137 -5.90 -5.10 -0.78
C SER A 137 -5.19 -4.10 -1.69
N GLN A 138 -5.22 -4.32 -2.99
CA GLN A 138 -4.46 -3.51 -3.94
C GLN A 138 -4.95 -2.07 -4.05
N ALA A 139 -6.25 -1.81 -3.89
CA ALA A 139 -6.76 -0.44 -3.80
C ALA A 139 -6.25 0.29 -2.54
N SER A 140 -6.15 -0.42 -1.42
CA SER A 140 -5.59 0.11 -0.17
C SER A 140 -4.09 0.39 -0.29
N GLU A 141 -3.36 -0.49 -0.94
CA GLU A 141 -1.93 -0.35 -1.22
C GLU A 141 -1.64 0.81 -2.18
N ILE A 142 -2.44 0.99 -3.23
CA ILE A 142 -2.39 2.18 -4.11
C ILE A 142 -2.58 3.46 -3.29
N LYS A 143 -3.56 3.49 -2.39
CA LYS A 143 -3.79 4.64 -1.52
C LYS A 143 -2.59 4.93 -0.62
N PHE A 144 -2.02 3.90 0.00
CA PHE A 144 -0.81 4.03 0.81
C PHE A 144 0.35 4.62 0.01
N MET A 145 0.65 4.06 -1.16
CA MET A 145 1.74 4.52 -2.01
C MET A 145 1.59 6.00 -2.43
N LYS A 146 0.37 6.40 -2.79
CA LYS A 146 0.06 7.80 -3.11
C LYS A 146 0.27 8.73 -1.92
N LEU A 147 -0.14 8.33 -0.71
CA LEU A 147 0.09 9.10 0.51
C LEU A 147 1.58 9.16 0.85
N TRP A 148 2.31 8.04 0.73
CA TRP A 148 3.74 7.98 0.99
C TRP A 148 4.53 8.93 0.10
N LEU A 149 4.22 8.96 -1.20
CA LEU A 149 4.80 9.90 -2.17
C LEU A 149 4.43 11.35 -1.82
N GLY A 150 3.15 11.62 -1.55
CA GLY A 150 2.67 12.97 -1.22
C GLY A 150 3.30 13.56 0.05
N TYR A 151 3.45 12.77 1.12
CA TYR A 151 4.11 13.22 2.36
C TYR A 151 5.61 13.53 2.19
N ARG A 152 6.21 13.10 1.08
CA ARG A 152 7.63 13.31 0.77
C ARG A 152 7.84 14.28 -0.39
N ASP A 153 6.78 15.01 -0.77
CA ASP A 153 6.79 15.95 -1.90
C ASP A 153 7.29 15.31 -3.21
N LYS A 154 6.96 14.02 -3.41
CA LYS A 154 7.29 13.29 -4.64
C LYS A 154 6.07 13.20 -5.55
N PRO A 155 6.24 13.31 -6.86
CA PRO A 155 5.14 13.19 -7.81
C PRO A 155 4.51 11.78 -7.68
N ILE A 156 3.19 11.72 -7.77
CA ILE A 156 2.45 10.45 -7.65
C ILE A 156 2.73 9.56 -8.88
N SER A 157 3.04 10.18 -10.02
CA SER A 157 3.39 9.44 -11.24
C SER A 157 4.15 10.35 -12.20
N ASP A 158 5.28 9.89 -12.70
CA ASP A 158 5.86 10.44 -13.93
C ASP A 158 5.11 9.92 -15.17
N MET A 159 4.21 8.96 -14.99
CA MET A 159 3.47 8.27 -16.04
C MET A 159 1.96 8.58 -16.01
N ALA A 160 1.46 9.41 -15.06
CA ALA A 160 0.07 9.86 -15.05
C ALA A 160 -0.24 10.82 -16.23
N ASP A 161 0.78 11.38 -16.83
CA ASP A 161 0.68 12.20 -18.04
C ASP A 161 0.82 11.39 -19.34
N MET A 162 0.91 10.04 -19.23
CA MET A 162 0.83 9.19 -20.43
C MET A 162 -0.66 8.99 -20.75
N PRO A 163 -1.23 9.74 -21.69
CA PRO A 163 -2.60 9.57 -22.10
C PRO A 163 -2.75 8.17 -22.64
N GLY A 164 -3.70 7.45 -22.09
CA GLY A 164 -4.16 6.12 -22.44
C GLY A 164 -3.20 5.30 -23.28
N MET A 165 -2.96 4.07 -22.96
CA MET A 165 -2.00 3.10 -23.49
C MET A 165 -1.83 3.02 -25.06
N ASP A 166 -2.24 4.05 -25.79
CA ASP A 166 -1.95 4.23 -27.22
C ASP A 166 -0.57 4.88 -27.42
N MET A 167 0.47 4.20 -26.92
CA MET A 167 1.84 4.55 -27.29
C MET A 167 2.06 4.15 -28.75
N PRO A 168 2.27 5.10 -29.67
CA PRO A 168 2.62 4.76 -31.04
C PRO A 168 3.90 3.91 -31.03
N GLY A 169 3.78 2.63 -31.43
CA GLY A 169 4.89 1.70 -31.50
C GLY A 169 4.96 0.66 -30.37
N MET A 170 4.07 0.67 -29.38
CA MET A 170 4.00 -0.40 -28.37
C MET A 170 3.49 -1.68 -29.05
N LYS A 171 4.28 -2.76 -28.92
CA LYS A 171 3.86 -4.06 -29.45
C LYS A 171 2.77 -4.65 -28.54
N MET A 172 1.68 -5.12 -29.14
CA MET A 172 0.52 -5.72 -28.43
C MET A 172 0.90 -6.90 -27.53
N ASP A 173 2.04 -7.53 -27.76
CA ASP A 173 2.50 -8.70 -26.99
C ASP A 173 3.55 -8.36 -25.91
N THR A 174 3.89 -7.07 -25.71
CA THR A 174 4.93 -6.68 -24.75
C THR A 174 4.29 -6.08 -23.49
N PRO A 175 4.52 -6.65 -22.29
CA PRO A 175 4.10 -6.04 -21.05
C PRO A 175 4.92 -4.79 -20.74
N MET A 176 4.33 -3.81 -20.05
CA MET A 176 4.99 -2.55 -19.69
C MET A 176 6.02 -2.73 -18.56
N MET A 177 5.72 -3.59 -17.61
CA MET A 177 6.56 -3.90 -16.44
C MET A 177 6.55 -5.40 -16.16
N PRO A 178 7.49 -5.90 -15.35
CA PRO A 178 7.53 -7.30 -14.97
C PRO A 178 6.15 -7.81 -14.53
N GLY A 179 5.70 -8.91 -15.10
CA GLY A 179 4.44 -9.57 -14.74
C GLY A 179 3.15 -8.91 -15.20
N MET A 180 3.14 -7.64 -15.60
CA MET A 180 1.91 -7.04 -16.16
C MET A 180 1.43 -7.84 -17.37
N LEU A 181 0.13 -7.91 -17.54
CA LEU A 181 -0.46 -8.47 -18.74
C LEU A 181 -0.21 -7.52 -19.91
N SER A 182 0.18 -8.10 -21.04
CA SER A 182 0.24 -7.34 -22.29
C SER A 182 -1.16 -6.89 -22.75
N PRO A 183 -1.27 -5.87 -23.62
CA PRO A 183 -2.56 -5.47 -24.19
C PRO A 183 -3.34 -6.63 -24.80
N LYS A 184 -2.65 -7.57 -25.47
CA LYS A 184 -3.28 -8.76 -26.06
C LYS A 184 -3.82 -9.72 -24.99
N GLN A 185 -3.09 -9.94 -23.89
CA GLN A 185 -3.59 -10.76 -22.77
C GLN A 185 -4.81 -10.10 -22.11
N MET A 186 -4.78 -8.79 -21.89
CA MET A 186 -5.91 -8.06 -21.36
C MET A 186 -7.13 -8.10 -22.30
N GLU A 187 -6.93 -8.05 -23.62
CA GLU A 187 -7.99 -8.21 -24.59
C GLU A 187 -8.60 -9.62 -24.54
N ALA A 188 -7.77 -10.66 -24.48
CA ALA A 188 -8.23 -12.04 -24.30
C ALA A 188 -9.08 -12.19 -23.05
N LEU A 189 -8.63 -11.64 -21.91
CA LEU A 189 -9.38 -11.65 -20.66
C LEU A 189 -10.73 -10.91 -20.76
N ARG A 190 -10.77 -9.76 -21.46
CA ARG A 190 -12.03 -9.01 -21.67
C ARG A 190 -13.04 -9.78 -22.50
N ASN A 191 -12.58 -10.62 -23.43
CA ASN A 191 -13.44 -11.36 -24.35
C ASN A 191 -13.90 -12.70 -23.78
N ALA A 192 -13.17 -13.30 -22.86
CA ALA A 192 -13.47 -14.57 -22.24
C ALA A 192 -14.66 -14.53 -21.28
N LYS A 193 -15.31 -15.68 -21.06
CA LYS A 193 -16.42 -15.87 -20.09
C LYS A 193 -16.37 -17.28 -19.50
N GLY A 194 -17.01 -17.43 -18.33
CA GLY A 194 -17.12 -18.72 -17.64
C GLY A 194 -15.75 -19.34 -17.34
N PRO A 195 -15.59 -20.64 -17.53
CA PRO A 195 -14.34 -21.33 -17.19
C PRO A 195 -13.08 -20.80 -17.92
N GLU A 196 -13.25 -20.29 -19.16
CA GLU A 196 -12.14 -19.68 -19.89
C GLU A 196 -11.70 -18.38 -19.23
N PHE A 197 -12.66 -17.54 -18.80
CA PHE A 197 -12.34 -16.34 -18.03
C PHE A 197 -11.64 -16.68 -16.73
N ASP A 198 -12.15 -17.66 -15.97
CA ASP A 198 -11.57 -18.10 -14.70
C ASP A 198 -10.10 -18.51 -14.87
N HIS A 199 -9.82 -19.35 -15.87
CA HIS A 199 -8.48 -19.80 -16.20
C HIS A 199 -7.53 -18.64 -16.58
N LEU A 200 -7.98 -17.74 -17.48
CA LEU A 200 -7.18 -16.59 -17.90
C LEU A 200 -6.97 -15.59 -16.77
N PHE A 201 -7.96 -15.41 -15.90
CA PHE A 201 -7.86 -14.57 -14.71
C PHE A 201 -6.81 -15.11 -13.74
N LEU A 202 -6.89 -16.41 -13.39
CA LEU A 202 -5.95 -17.03 -12.45
C LEU A 202 -4.52 -17.02 -13.00
N THR A 203 -4.33 -17.45 -14.24
CA THR A 203 -3.00 -17.47 -14.87
C THR A 203 -2.41 -16.08 -15.04
N GLY A 204 -3.22 -15.11 -15.46
CA GLY A 204 -2.83 -13.72 -15.60
C GLY A 204 -2.49 -13.08 -14.25
N MET A 205 -3.27 -13.33 -13.20
CA MET A 205 -3.02 -12.77 -11.88
C MET A 205 -1.79 -13.41 -11.20
N ILE A 206 -1.52 -14.70 -11.43
CA ILE A 206 -0.26 -15.35 -11.01
C ILE A 206 0.94 -14.68 -11.69
N GLN A 207 0.85 -14.46 -13.01
CA GLN A 207 1.89 -13.74 -13.76
C GLN A 207 2.11 -12.35 -13.17
N HIS A 208 1.03 -11.60 -12.92
CA HIS A 208 1.04 -10.25 -12.37
C HIS A 208 1.72 -10.21 -10.99
N HIS A 209 1.29 -11.03 -10.04
CA HIS A 209 1.85 -11.10 -8.70
C HIS A 209 3.33 -11.52 -8.70
N THR A 210 3.70 -12.48 -9.56
CA THR A 210 5.11 -12.86 -9.73
C THR A 210 5.96 -11.68 -10.20
N GLY A 211 5.40 -10.82 -11.06
CA GLY A 211 6.06 -9.59 -11.49
C GLY A 211 6.26 -8.60 -10.35
N ALA A 212 5.27 -8.42 -9.48
CA ALA A 212 5.42 -7.57 -8.30
C ALA A 212 6.51 -8.06 -7.36
N LEU A 213 6.62 -9.39 -7.13
CA LEU A 213 7.71 -9.99 -6.36
C LEU A 213 9.08 -9.75 -7.02
N THR A 214 9.14 -9.74 -8.35
CA THR A 214 10.36 -9.36 -9.09
C THR A 214 10.72 -7.90 -8.82
N MET A 215 9.77 -6.98 -8.91
CA MET A 215 10.00 -5.56 -8.63
C MET A 215 10.46 -5.32 -7.17
N LEU A 216 9.91 -6.06 -6.20
CA LEU A 216 10.38 -6.05 -4.81
C LEU A 216 11.85 -6.49 -4.70
N ASN A 217 12.20 -7.60 -5.34
CA ASN A 217 13.57 -8.11 -5.33
C ASN A 217 14.55 -7.10 -5.95
N ASP A 218 14.17 -6.45 -7.04
CA ASP A 218 14.99 -5.42 -7.71
C ASP A 218 15.19 -4.20 -6.80
N LEU A 219 14.14 -3.77 -6.09
CA LEU A 219 14.24 -2.70 -5.10
C LEU A 219 15.26 -3.05 -4.01
N PHE A 220 15.12 -4.22 -3.39
CA PHE A 220 16.03 -4.66 -2.32
C PHE A 220 17.46 -4.96 -2.81
N ALA A 221 17.63 -5.25 -4.09
CA ALA A 221 18.96 -5.39 -4.69
C ALA A 221 19.64 -4.03 -4.97
N THR A 222 18.87 -2.94 -4.98
CA THR A 222 19.39 -1.60 -5.28
C THR A 222 20.10 -1.01 -4.04
N PRO A 223 21.36 -0.57 -4.15
CA PRO A 223 22.09 -0.01 -3.03
C PRO A 223 21.38 1.20 -2.41
N SER A 224 21.26 1.23 -1.10
CA SER A 224 20.62 2.29 -0.31
C SER A 224 19.11 2.45 -0.50
N ALA A 225 18.46 1.65 -1.33
CA ALA A 225 16.99 1.64 -1.44
C ALA A 225 16.35 0.88 -0.27
N ALA A 226 15.06 1.11 -0.06
CA ALA A 226 14.25 0.49 0.98
C ALA A 226 14.77 0.69 2.41
N GLN A 227 15.42 1.83 2.69
CA GLN A 227 15.88 2.19 4.04
C GLN A 227 14.82 2.97 4.84
N ASP A 228 13.79 3.49 4.19
CA ASP A 228 12.63 4.07 4.85
C ASP A 228 11.81 2.96 5.52
N ALA A 229 11.56 3.09 6.84
CA ALA A 229 10.89 2.04 7.61
C ALA A 229 9.48 1.75 7.10
N GLN A 230 8.72 2.79 6.71
CA GLN A 230 7.37 2.59 6.18
C GLN A 230 7.38 1.87 4.83
N LEU A 231 8.36 2.18 3.97
CA LEU A 231 8.53 1.49 2.70
C LEU A 231 8.95 0.04 2.93
N PHE A 232 9.89 -0.20 3.86
CA PHE A 232 10.35 -1.55 4.19
C PHE A 232 9.20 -2.44 4.70
N ASP A 233 8.43 -1.97 5.69
CA ASP A 233 7.29 -2.70 6.24
C ASP A 233 6.24 -2.98 5.16
N PHE A 234 5.90 -1.95 4.37
CA PHE A 234 4.94 -2.06 3.28
C PHE A 234 5.37 -3.09 2.23
N THR A 235 6.65 -3.10 1.83
CA THR A 235 7.15 -4.04 0.83
C THR A 235 7.23 -5.47 1.37
N ALA A 236 7.51 -5.65 2.66
CA ALA A 236 7.48 -6.96 3.30
C ALA A 236 6.06 -7.53 3.33
N ASP A 237 5.06 -6.71 3.67
CA ASP A 237 3.64 -7.09 3.69
C ASP A 237 3.13 -7.49 2.29
N ILE A 238 3.45 -6.70 1.26
CA ILE A 238 3.13 -7.04 -0.13
C ILE A 238 3.75 -8.39 -0.51
N GLY A 239 5.03 -8.61 -0.19
CA GLY A 239 5.74 -9.84 -0.53
C GLY A 239 5.05 -11.08 0.03
N VAL A 240 4.63 -11.04 1.29
CA VAL A 240 3.93 -12.16 1.97
C VAL A 240 2.54 -12.34 1.39
N THR A 241 1.78 -11.27 1.23
CA THR A 241 0.40 -11.31 0.75
C THR A 241 0.32 -11.87 -0.67
N GLN A 242 1.13 -11.34 -1.59
CA GLN A 242 1.09 -11.76 -2.99
C GLN A 242 1.61 -13.19 -3.19
N GLN A 243 2.61 -13.63 -2.40
CA GLN A 243 3.03 -15.03 -2.44
C GLN A 243 1.89 -15.95 -1.99
N GLY A 244 1.18 -15.63 -0.92
CA GLY A 244 0.02 -16.40 -0.45
C GLY A 244 -1.12 -16.45 -1.46
N GLU A 245 -1.35 -15.35 -2.18
CA GLU A 245 -2.35 -15.30 -3.26
C GLU A 245 -1.93 -16.14 -4.47
N ILE A 246 -0.66 -16.12 -4.86
CA ILE A 246 -0.10 -17.02 -5.90
C ILE A 246 -0.36 -18.47 -5.54
N ASP A 247 -0.07 -18.88 -4.31
CA ASP A 247 -0.24 -20.26 -3.87
C ASP A 247 -1.72 -20.68 -3.87
N THR A 248 -2.60 -19.76 -3.46
CA THR A 248 -4.06 -19.94 -3.54
C THR A 248 -4.51 -20.12 -4.98
N MET A 249 -4.10 -19.27 -5.90
CA MET A 249 -4.46 -19.33 -7.31
C MET A 249 -3.95 -20.59 -8.00
N LYS A 250 -2.72 -21.00 -7.71
CA LYS A 250 -2.18 -22.29 -8.19
C LYS A 250 -3.00 -23.47 -7.70
N SER A 251 -3.44 -23.42 -6.43
CA SER A 251 -4.31 -24.46 -5.87
C SER A 251 -5.69 -24.51 -6.53
N MET A 252 -6.21 -23.36 -6.99
CA MET A 252 -7.48 -23.28 -7.73
C MET A 252 -7.30 -23.84 -9.14
N LEU A 253 -6.26 -23.45 -9.88
CA LEU A 253 -5.94 -23.99 -11.21
C LEU A 253 -5.77 -25.51 -11.21
N ALA A 254 -5.14 -26.06 -10.17
CA ALA A 254 -4.96 -27.54 -10.06
C ALA A 254 -6.29 -28.29 -9.91
N LYS A 255 -7.39 -27.62 -9.59
CA LYS A 255 -8.75 -28.18 -9.47
C LYS A 255 -9.61 -27.98 -10.71
N GLU A 256 -9.16 -27.17 -11.67
CA GLU A 256 -9.83 -27.05 -12.97
C GLU A 256 -9.80 -28.40 -13.68
N LYS A 257 -10.95 -28.90 -14.12
CA LYS A 257 -11.10 -30.20 -14.80
C LYS A 257 -11.44 -29.97 -16.25
#